data_183c911f4312d48e27faa987080f34ed
#
_entry.id   183c911f4312d48e27faa987080f34ed
#
_cell.length_a   1.000
_cell.length_b   1.000
_cell.length_c   1.000
_cell.angle_alpha   90.00
_cell.angle_beta   90.00
_cell.angle_gamma   90.00
#
_symmetry.space_group_name_H-M   'P 1'
#
loop_
_entity.id
_entity.type
_entity.pdbx_description
1 polymer ?
#
loop_
_entity_poly.entity_id
_entity_poly.type
_entity_poly.pdbx_seq_one_letter_code
_entity_poly.pdbx_strand_id
1 'polypeptide(L)'
;IEQIFVAVFALLMSSLMISSHSGKGGKVIESWGAAGATMGTGVGVLAALLFMIFVYCINRKVIRKKIRRDRVSVNESTSQVMKTIILIVMPIIFSAFIYNVNGYINSYMYTDILGKRGMDETVLQTLYAEYGYFMTLINIPLTLASTAPTSMIPEVSAHYAMHDRKGANEKIDRATWISMIISIPAAVGLAVLSGPVTRLIFGETNGVAAKLLIIGGITIILNGNSNISNGVLQGIGKPNIPMIHAAIALGADVIVMALLLLLTDLGVYAIVPV
;
A
#
# COMPACT_ATOMS: atom_id res chain seq x y z
N ILE A 1 -1.33 -15.56 -0.87
CA ILE A 1 -2.14 -16.23 -1.92
C ILE A 1 -2.71 -15.20 -2.88
N GLU A 2 -3.46 -14.18 -2.39
CA GLU A 2 -4.04 -13.11 -3.21
C GLU A 2 -2.99 -12.44 -4.11
N GLN A 3 -1.85 -12.01 -3.57
CA GLN A 3 -0.78 -11.37 -4.32
C GLN A 3 -0.21 -12.23 -5.45
N ILE A 4 -0.16 -13.56 -5.25
CA ILE A 4 0.27 -14.49 -6.28
C ILE A 4 -0.75 -14.53 -7.42
N PHE A 5 -2.03 -14.62 -7.11
CA PHE A 5 -3.09 -14.58 -8.13
C PHE A 5 -3.08 -13.25 -8.88
N VAL A 6 -3.00 -12.13 -8.16
CA VAL A 6 -2.91 -10.79 -8.76
C VAL A 6 -1.73 -10.69 -9.72
N ALA A 7 -0.53 -11.09 -9.29
CA ALA A 7 0.66 -11.03 -10.13
C ALA A 7 0.52 -11.89 -11.41
N VAL A 8 0.05 -13.13 -11.27
CA VAL A 8 -0.13 -14.04 -12.40
C VAL A 8 -1.17 -13.51 -13.38
N PHE A 9 -2.35 -13.11 -12.89
CA PHE A 9 -3.43 -12.64 -13.76
C PHE A 9 -3.13 -11.27 -14.37
N ALA A 10 -2.44 -10.36 -13.67
CA ALA A 10 -2.03 -9.08 -14.24
C ALA A 10 -1.07 -9.27 -15.42
N LEU A 11 -0.07 -10.15 -15.28
CA LEU A 11 0.85 -10.47 -16.37
C LEU A 11 0.15 -11.16 -17.54
N LEU A 12 -0.71 -12.14 -17.27
CA LEU A 12 -1.46 -12.85 -18.31
C LEU A 12 -2.39 -11.91 -19.09
N MET A 13 -3.18 -11.10 -18.40
CA MET A 13 -4.11 -10.18 -19.05
C MET A 13 -3.39 -9.07 -19.81
N SER A 14 -2.30 -8.53 -19.25
CA SER A 14 -1.47 -7.56 -19.94
C SER A 14 -0.88 -8.14 -21.23
N SER A 15 -0.30 -9.34 -21.18
CA SER A 15 0.27 -9.99 -22.37
C SER A 15 -0.78 -10.31 -23.43
N LEU A 16 -1.96 -10.77 -23.03
CA LEU A 16 -3.09 -11.03 -23.93
C LEU A 16 -3.58 -9.75 -24.63
N MET A 17 -3.70 -8.65 -23.89
CA MET A 17 -4.13 -7.36 -24.44
C MET A 17 -3.08 -6.77 -25.39
N ILE A 18 -1.79 -6.86 -25.06
CA ILE A 18 -0.69 -6.47 -25.93
C ILE A 18 -0.71 -7.29 -27.23
N SER A 19 -0.80 -8.62 -27.12
CA SER A 19 -0.78 -9.50 -28.28
C SER A 19 -1.99 -9.28 -29.20
N SER A 20 -3.17 -9.03 -28.66
CA SER A 20 -4.39 -8.78 -29.44
C SER A 20 -4.38 -7.44 -30.17
N HIS A 21 -3.51 -6.50 -29.78
CA HIS A 21 -3.39 -5.16 -30.37
C HIS A 21 -2.03 -4.91 -31.03
N SER A 22 -1.22 -5.95 -31.25
CA SER A 22 0.16 -5.86 -31.77
C SER A 22 0.30 -5.17 -33.14
N GLY A 23 -0.80 -5.01 -33.90
CA GLY A 23 -0.81 -4.30 -35.18
C GLY A 23 -1.14 -2.79 -35.08
N LYS A 24 -1.32 -2.23 -33.88
CA LYS A 24 -1.67 -0.81 -33.67
C LYS A 24 -0.44 -0.01 -33.23
N GLY A 25 -0.51 1.33 -33.33
CA GLY A 25 0.62 2.19 -32.94
C GLY A 25 1.06 2.00 -31.48
N GLY A 26 2.34 2.23 -31.19
CA GLY A 26 2.97 1.94 -29.89
C GLY A 26 2.21 2.45 -28.66
N LYS A 27 1.75 3.71 -28.66
CA LYS A 27 0.95 4.30 -27.57
C LYS A 27 -0.36 3.52 -27.29
N VAL A 28 -0.98 2.94 -28.36
CA VAL A 28 -2.20 2.15 -28.21
C VAL A 28 -1.88 0.80 -27.56
N ILE A 29 -0.78 0.17 -27.94
CA ILE A 29 -0.33 -1.10 -27.36
C ILE A 29 -0.02 -0.92 -25.88
N GLU A 30 0.67 0.16 -25.51
CA GLU A 30 1.02 0.48 -24.11
C GLU A 30 -0.24 0.71 -23.26
N SER A 31 -1.22 1.47 -23.78
CA SER A 31 -2.48 1.72 -23.06
C SER A 31 -3.31 0.44 -22.86
N TRP A 32 -3.37 -0.46 -23.85
CA TRP A 32 -4.03 -1.75 -23.71
C TRP A 32 -3.27 -2.70 -22.79
N GLY A 33 -1.94 -2.64 -22.77
CA GLY A 33 -1.12 -3.38 -21.82
C GLY A 33 -1.41 -2.96 -20.38
N ALA A 34 -1.47 -1.66 -20.12
CA ALA A 34 -1.83 -1.10 -18.81
C ALA A 34 -3.26 -1.45 -18.39
N ALA A 35 -4.22 -1.35 -19.33
CA ALA A 35 -5.60 -1.77 -19.09
C ALA A 35 -5.69 -3.26 -18.75
N GLY A 36 -4.95 -4.11 -19.47
CA GLY A 36 -4.87 -5.55 -19.21
C GLY A 36 -4.32 -5.86 -17.82
N ALA A 37 -3.26 -5.18 -17.40
CA ALA A 37 -2.70 -5.33 -16.05
C ALA A 37 -3.72 -4.96 -14.96
N THR A 38 -4.46 -3.85 -15.15
CA THR A 38 -5.50 -3.40 -14.22
C THR A 38 -6.67 -4.40 -14.15
N MET A 39 -7.14 -4.88 -15.30
CA MET A 39 -8.18 -5.92 -15.37
C MET A 39 -7.71 -7.23 -14.72
N GLY A 40 -6.46 -7.61 -14.96
CA GLY A 40 -5.84 -8.80 -14.36
C GLY A 40 -5.78 -8.74 -12.84
N THR A 41 -5.55 -7.56 -12.28
CA THR A 41 -5.64 -7.33 -10.83
C THR A 41 -7.04 -7.66 -10.30
N GLY A 42 -8.10 -7.18 -10.95
CA GLY A 42 -9.48 -7.49 -10.59
C GLY A 42 -9.80 -8.99 -10.68
N VAL A 43 -9.36 -9.66 -11.75
CA VAL A 43 -9.51 -11.12 -11.92
C VAL A 43 -8.74 -11.87 -10.84
N GLY A 44 -7.54 -11.42 -10.49
CA GLY A 44 -6.73 -12.00 -9.41
C GLY A 44 -7.42 -11.97 -8.05
N VAL A 45 -8.05 -10.84 -7.71
CA VAL A 45 -8.85 -10.70 -6.48
C VAL A 45 -10.06 -11.62 -6.49
N LEU A 46 -10.77 -11.75 -7.62
CA LEU A 46 -11.88 -12.70 -7.77
C LEU A 46 -11.41 -14.15 -7.60
N ALA A 47 -10.28 -14.52 -8.18
CA ALA A 47 -9.69 -15.85 -8.02
C ALA A 47 -9.34 -16.13 -6.54
N ALA A 48 -8.79 -15.15 -5.83
CA ALA A 48 -8.52 -15.25 -4.40
C ALA A 48 -9.80 -15.44 -3.58
N LEU A 49 -10.87 -14.71 -3.92
CA LEU A 49 -12.17 -14.88 -3.27
C LEU A 49 -12.73 -16.29 -3.50
N LEU A 50 -12.70 -16.80 -4.72
CA LEU A 50 -13.14 -18.15 -5.06
C LEU A 50 -12.33 -19.21 -4.30
N PHE A 51 -11.01 -19.01 -4.18
CA PHE A 51 -10.15 -19.87 -3.39
C PHE A 51 -10.56 -19.86 -1.89
N MET A 52 -10.86 -18.72 -1.32
CA MET A 52 -11.34 -18.62 0.07
C MET A 52 -12.68 -19.32 0.27
N ILE A 53 -13.61 -19.19 -0.68
CA ILE A 53 -14.89 -19.92 -0.66
C ILE A 53 -14.65 -21.43 -0.73
N PHE A 54 -13.73 -21.88 -1.58
CA PHE A 54 -13.35 -23.28 -1.69
C PHE A 54 -12.78 -23.82 -0.37
N VAL A 55 -11.85 -23.10 0.25
CA VAL A 55 -11.28 -23.45 1.58
C VAL A 55 -12.37 -23.50 2.65
N TYR A 56 -13.32 -22.56 2.64
CA TYR A 56 -14.45 -22.58 3.53
C TYR A 56 -15.32 -23.82 3.33
N CYS A 57 -15.63 -24.19 2.08
CA CYS A 57 -16.44 -25.36 1.76
C CYS A 57 -15.79 -26.66 2.25
N ILE A 58 -14.49 -26.82 2.07
CA ILE A 58 -13.72 -27.98 2.58
C ILE A 58 -13.79 -28.04 4.11
N ASN A 59 -13.57 -26.90 4.77
CA ASN A 59 -13.51 -26.85 6.23
C ASN A 59 -14.88 -26.71 6.91
N ARG A 60 -15.97 -26.64 6.17
CA ARG A 60 -17.34 -26.42 6.68
C ARG A 60 -17.74 -27.40 7.80
N LYS A 61 -17.35 -28.68 7.66
CA LYS A 61 -17.62 -29.71 8.68
C LYS A 61 -16.91 -29.43 10.00
N VAL A 62 -15.65 -28.99 9.92
CA VAL A 62 -14.84 -28.65 11.10
C VAL A 62 -15.37 -27.39 11.79
N ILE A 63 -15.70 -26.38 10.99
CA ILE A 63 -16.30 -25.11 11.48
C ILE A 63 -17.60 -25.39 12.20
N ARG A 64 -18.53 -26.13 11.59
CA ARG A 64 -19.81 -26.51 12.21
C ARG A 64 -19.62 -27.32 13.49
N LYS A 65 -18.62 -28.23 13.55
CA LYS A 65 -18.30 -28.98 14.76
C LYS A 65 -17.82 -28.06 15.89
N LYS A 66 -17.01 -27.04 15.57
CA LYS A 66 -16.56 -26.04 16.55
C LYS A 66 -17.75 -25.21 17.07
N ILE A 67 -18.61 -24.71 16.18
CA ILE A 67 -19.82 -23.95 16.54
C ILE A 67 -20.74 -24.76 17.46
N ARG A 68 -20.96 -26.05 17.17
CA ARG A 68 -21.78 -26.93 18.01
C ARG A 68 -21.20 -27.21 19.41
N ARG A 69 -19.89 -27.08 19.57
CA ARG A 69 -19.19 -27.26 20.86
C ARG A 69 -19.09 -25.99 21.67
N ASP A 70 -19.35 -24.86 21.05
CA ASP A 70 -19.37 -23.58 21.73
C ASP A 70 -20.63 -23.45 22.61
N ARG A 71 -20.39 -23.32 23.91
CA ARG A 71 -21.42 -23.15 24.94
C ARG A 71 -21.32 -21.81 25.65
N VAL A 72 -20.38 -20.99 25.26
CA VAL A 72 -20.02 -19.73 25.95
C VAL A 72 -20.46 -18.50 25.16
N SER A 73 -20.57 -18.62 23.84
CA SER A 73 -20.97 -17.50 22.98
C SER A 73 -22.43 -17.12 23.18
N VAL A 74 -22.66 -15.82 23.29
CA VAL A 74 -24.01 -15.24 23.29
C VAL A 74 -24.59 -15.34 21.88
N ASN A 75 -25.84 -15.77 21.73
CA ASN A 75 -26.52 -15.78 20.44
C ASN A 75 -26.86 -14.35 20.02
N GLU A 76 -26.00 -13.78 19.15
CA GLU A 76 -26.25 -12.49 18.53
C GLU A 76 -27.07 -12.65 17.24
N SER A 77 -27.96 -11.69 16.98
CA SER A 77 -28.71 -11.69 15.72
C SER A 77 -27.78 -11.39 14.55
N THR A 78 -28.02 -11.99 13.37
CA THR A 78 -27.24 -11.74 12.15
C THR A 78 -27.16 -10.25 11.82
N SER A 79 -28.21 -9.47 12.11
CA SER A 79 -28.22 -8.02 11.90
C SER A 79 -27.25 -7.30 12.83
N GLN A 80 -27.14 -7.70 14.10
CA GLN A 80 -26.18 -7.11 15.05
C GLN A 80 -24.74 -7.41 14.63
N VAL A 81 -24.45 -8.66 14.27
CA VAL A 81 -23.13 -9.08 13.76
C VAL A 81 -22.76 -8.29 12.49
N MET A 82 -23.69 -8.17 11.53
CA MET A 82 -23.47 -7.42 10.31
C MET A 82 -23.22 -5.94 10.58
N LYS A 83 -23.98 -5.32 11.47
CA LYS A 83 -23.78 -3.93 11.88
C LYS A 83 -22.39 -3.72 12.49
N THR A 84 -21.96 -4.62 13.37
CA THR A 84 -20.63 -4.57 13.99
C THR A 84 -19.52 -4.70 12.94
N ILE A 85 -19.66 -5.65 12.01
CA ILE A 85 -18.70 -5.81 10.89
C ILE A 85 -18.63 -4.53 10.07
N ILE A 86 -19.75 -3.96 9.66
CA ILE A 86 -19.78 -2.74 8.86
C ILE A 86 -19.11 -1.59 9.61
N LEU A 87 -19.42 -1.39 10.88
CA LEU A 87 -18.85 -0.32 11.70
C LEU A 87 -17.31 -0.41 11.85
N ILE A 88 -16.76 -1.61 11.83
CA ILE A 88 -15.30 -1.83 11.90
C ILE A 88 -14.67 -1.74 10.52
N VAL A 89 -15.29 -2.34 9.50
CA VAL A 89 -14.69 -2.47 8.16
C VAL A 89 -14.76 -1.16 7.38
N MET A 90 -15.86 -0.39 7.50
CA MET A 90 -16.01 0.86 6.74
C MET A 90 -14.90 1.88 6.99
N PRO A 91 -14.50 2.20 8.23
CA PRO A 91 -13.38 3.11 8.46
C PRO A 91 -12.06 2.61 7.87
N ILE A 92 -11.83 1.28 7.87
CA ILE A 92 -10.63 0.68 7.26
C ILE A 92 -10.64 0.87 5.74
N ILE A 93 -11.80 0.60 5.10
CA ILE A 93 -11.98 0.81 3.66
C ILE A 93 -11.79 2.29 3.30
N PHE A 94 -12.38 3.20 4.07
CA PHE A 94 -12.22 4.64 3.83
C PHE A 94 -10.77 5.10 4.00
N SER A 95 -10.07 4.59 5.00
CA SER A 95 -8.65 4.86 5.17
C SER A 95 -7.84 4.40 3.95
N ALA A 96 -8.05 3.16 3.50
CA ALA A 96 -7.38 2.63 2.32
C ALA A 96 -7.76 3.40 1.04
N PHE A 97 -9.02 3.82 0.90
CA PHE A 97 -9.49 4.66 -0.21
C PHE A 97 -8.74 6.00 -0.23
N ILE A 98 -8.63 6.69 0.90
CA ILE A 98 -7.91 7.96 1.02
C ILE A 98 -6.45 7.81 0.60
N TYR A 99 -5.75 6.77 1.07
CA TYR A 99 -4.36 6.50 0.67
C TYR A 99 -4.21 6.26 -0.83
N ASN A 100 -5.15 5.52 -1.44
CA ASN A 100 -5.08 5.28 -2.89
C ASN A 100 -5.43 6.52 -3.71
N VAL A 101 -6.45 7.29 -3.30
CA VAL A 101 -6.83 8.54 -3.97
C VAL A 101 -5.71 9.57 -3.90
N ASN A 102 -4.93 9.59 -2.81
CA ASN A 102 -3.78 10.47 -2.69
C ASN A 102 -2.81 10.32 -3.87
N GLY A 103 -2.47 9.09 -4.25
CA GLY A 103 -1.59 8.84 -5.40
C GLY A 103 -2.13 9.42 -6.72
N TYR A 104 -3.46 9.34 -6.93
CA TYR A 104 -4.09 9.95 -8.11
C TYR A 104 -4.09 11.47 -8.07
N ILE A 105 -4.36 12.07 -6.90
CA ILE A 105 -4.34 13.52 -6.71
C ILE A 105 -2.92 14.04 -6.99
N ASN A 106 -1.90 13.38 -6.44
CA ASN A 106 -0.50 13.76 -6.61
C ASN A 106 -0.09 13.69 -8.08
N SER A 107 -0.46 12.61 -8.79
CA SER A 107 -0.22 12.47 -10.22
C SER A 107 -0.88 13.59 -11.03
N TYR A 108 -2.15 13.88 -10.72
CA TYR A 108 -2.90 14.92 -11.40
C TYR A 108 -2.31 16.30 -11.15
N MET A 109 -2.05 16.66 -9.90
CA MET A 109 -1.47 17.95 -9.51
C MET A 109 -0.09 18.16 -10.13
N TYR A 110 0.76 17.14 -10.11
CA TYR A 110 2.07 17.15 -10.73
C TYR A 110 1.96 17.49 -12.23
N THR A 111 1.12 16.76 -12.95
CA THR A 111 0.97 16.91 -14.41
C THR A 111 0.32 18.24 -14.77
N ASP A 112 -0.76 18.64 -14.07
CA ASP A 112 -1.51 19.87 -14.37
C ASP A 112 -0.71 21.14 -14.04
N ILE A 113 -0.10 21.20 -12.86
CA ILE A 113 0.64 22.40 -12.42
C ILE A 113 1.92 22.58 -13.26
N LEU A 114 2.72 21.54 -13.45
CA LEU A 114 3.96 21.67 -14.21
C LEU A 114 3.71 21.79 -15.73
N GLY A 115 2.65 21.18 -16.25
CA GLY A 115 2.21 21.40 -17.63
C GLY A 115 1.80 22.85 -17.88
N LYS A 116 1.06 23.48 -16.95
CA LYS A 116 0.72 24.91 -17.01
C LYS A 116 1.92 25.84 -16.87
N ARG A 117 2.99 25.38 -16.21
CA ARG A 117 4.28 26.09 -16.13
C ARG A 117 5.14 25.91 -17.40
N GLY A 118 4.63 25.22 -18.44
CA GLY A 118 5.27 25.08 -19.74
C GLY A 118 6.24 23.91 -19.85
N MET A 119 6.20 22.94 -18.93
CA MET A 119 7.00 21.73 -19.03
C MET A 119 6.42 20.79 -20.10
N ASP A 120 7.29 20.24 -20.94
CA ASP A 120 6.90 19.30 -21.99
C ASP A 120 6.27 18.02 -21.42
N GLU A 121 5.21 17.53 -22.04
CA GLU A 121 4.48 16.35 -21.56
C GLU A 121 5.36 15.10 -21.52
N THR A 122 6.25 14.91 -22.46
CA THR A 122 7.17 13.76 -22.51
C THR A 122 8.17 13.80 -21.35
N VAL A 123 8.63 14.98 -20.99
CA VAL A 123 9.52 15.18 -19.83
C VAL A 123 8.76 14.89 -18.53
N LEU A 124 7.53 15.39 -18.39
CA LEU A 124 6.69 15.11 -17.23
C LEU A 124 6.46 13.61 -17.04
N GLN A 125 6.08 12.90 -18.10
CA GLN A 125 5.86 11.46 -18.06
C GLN A 125 7.12 10.69 -17.70
N THR A 126 8.27 11.08 -18.26
CA THR A 126 9.56 10.44 -17.97
C THR A 126 9.98 10.63 -16.50
N LEU A 127 9.86 11.84 -15.99
CA LEU A 127 10.17 12.12 -14.58
C LEU A 127 9.21 11.41 -13.61
N TYR A 128 7.94 11.32 -13.96
CA TYR A 128 6.97 10.57 -13.17
C TYR A 128 7.22 9.06 -13.21
N ALA A 129 7.70 8.51 -14.32
CA ALA A 129 8.15 7.12 -14.39
C ALA A 129 9.33 6.84 -13.46
N GLU A 130 10.30 7.77 -13.37
CA GLU A 130 11.41 7.70 -12.41
C GLU A 130 10.93 7.70 -10.93
N TYR A 131 9.88 8.49 -10.62
CA TYR A 131 9.21 8.41 -9.33
C TYR A 131 8.57 7.03 -9.10
N GLY A 132 7.99 6.42 -10.13
CA GLY A 132 7.49 5.04 -10.08
C GLY A 132 8.59 4.02 -9.75
N TYR A 133 9.79 4.18 -10.27
CA TYR A 133 10.96 3.34 -9.93
C TYR A 133 11.34 3.49 -8.46
N PHE A 134 11.40 4.73 -7.96
CA PHE A 134 11.62 5.02 -6.55
C PHE A 134 10.58 4.31 -5.67
N MET A 135 9.29 4.48 -5.96
CA MET A 135 8.20 3.84 -5.21
C MET A 135 8.30 2.31 -5.22
N THR A 136 8.66 1.72 -6.35
CA THR A 136 8.85 0.26 -6.45
C THR A 136 9.95 -0.22 -5.52
N LEU A 137 11.09 0.49 -5.48
CA LEU A 137 12.23 0.13 -4.65
C LEU A 137 11.97 0.28 -3.14
N ILE A 138 11.29 1.34 -2.71
CA ILE A 138 10.98 1.53 -1.29
C ILE A 138 9.90 0.57 -0.79
N ASN A 139 8.98 0.15 -1.65
CA ASN A 139 7.92 -0.78 -1.26
C ASN A 139 8.43 -2.19 -0.90
N ILE A 140 9.57 -2.62 -1.44
CA ILE A 140 10.17 -3.92 -1.12
C ILE A 140 10.53 -4.02 0.37
N PRO A 141 11.43 -3.18 0.92
CA PRO A 141 11.76 -3.23 2.33
C PRO A 141 10.59 -2.83 3.23
N LEU A 142 9.72 -1.93 2.79
CA LEU A 142 8.52 -1.54 3.54
C LEU A 142 7.58 -2.72 3.77
N THR A 143 7.36 -3.55 2.75
CA THR A 143 6.55 -4.77 2.87
C THR A 143 7.17 -5.75 3.86
N LEU A 144 8.48 -5.95 3.81
CA LEU A 144 9.19 -6.81 4.76
C LEU A 144 9.12 -6.26 6.18
N ALA A 145 9.35 -4.97 6.35
CA ALA A 145 9.34 -4.30 7.66
C ALA A 145 7.95 -4.29 8.33
N SER A 146 6.87 -4.35 7.56
CA SER A 146 5.49 -4.34 8.08
C SER A 146 4.90 -5.74 8.28
N THR A 147 5.33 -6.76 7.53
CA THR A 147 4.72 -8.09 7.55
C THR A 147 4.92 -8.81 8.90
N ALA A 148 6.15 -8.86 9.41
CA ALA A 148 6.45 -9.53 10.68
C ALA A 148 5.75 -8.84 11.87
N PRO A 149 5.85 -7.50 12.03
CA PRO A 149 5.12 -6.78 13.07
C PRO A 149 3.60 -6.95 13.00
N THR A 150 3.02 -6.93 11.81
CA THR A 150 1.57 -7.08 11.63
C THR A 150 1.07 -8.42 12.18
N SER A 151 1.87 -9.47 12.13
CA SER A 151 1.52 -10.78 12.71
C SER A 151 1.35 -10.74 14.25
N MET A 152 1.89 -9.73 14.93
CA MET A 152 1.79 -9.55 16.38
C MET A 152 0.54 -8.79 16.81
N ILE A 153 -0.19 -8.16 15.89
CA ILE A 153 -1.41 -7.38 16.19
C ILE A 153 -2.47 -8.20 16.96
N PRO A 154 -2.77 -9.47 16.62
CA PRO A 154 -3.71 -10.27 17.39
C PRO A 154 -3.28 -10.46 18.86
N GLU A 155 -1.98 -10.59 19.16
CA GLU A 155 -1.47 -10.69 20.52
C GLU A 155 -1.67 -9.36 21.28
N VAL A 156 -1.38 -8.23 20.64
CA VAL A 156 -1.64 -6.89 21.20
C VAL A 156 -3.14 -6.74 21.54
N SER A 157 -4.01 -7.14 20.61
CA SER A 157 -5.47 -7.08 20.81
C SER A 157 -5.93 -7.95 21.98
N ALA A 158 -5.35 -9.15 22.14
CA ALA A 158 -5.68 -10.06 23.23
C ALA A 158 -5.27 -9.48 24.60
N HIS A 159 -4.04 -8.95 24.72
CA HIS A 159 -3.59 -8.27 25.96
C HIS A 159 -4.46 -7.05 26.27
N TYR A 160 -4.78 -6.27 25.25
CA TYR A 160 -5.64 -5.09 25.41
C TYR A 160 -7.04 -5.46 25.91
N ALA A 161 -7.64 -6.53 25.37
CA ALA A 161 -8.97 -7.04 25.80
C ALA A 161 -8.95 -7.56 27.27
N MET A 162 -7.81 -8.08 27.74
CA MET A 162 -7.61 -8.50 29.11
C MET A 162 -7.22 -7.34 30.07
N HIS A 163 -7.25 -6.10 29.59
CA HIS A 163 -6.81 -4.90 30.33
C HIS A 163 -5.31 -4.94 30.74
N ASP A 164 -4.52 -5.82 30.17
CA ASP A 164 -3.09 -5.91 30.37
C ASP A 164 -2.36 -4.94 29.44
N ARG A 165 -2.32 -3.67 29.84
CA ARG A 165 -1.65 -2.60 29.08
C ARG A 165 -0.14 -2.82 28.99
N LYS A 166 0.46 -3.42 30.01
CA LYS A 166 1.91 -3.68 30.04
C LYS A 166 2.29 -4.71 28.98
N GLY A 167 1.60 -5.85 28.95
CA GLY A 167 1.80 -6.88 27.94
C GLY A 167 1.51 -6.37 26.52
N ALA A 168 0.45 -5.56 26.34
CA ALA A 168 0.18 -4.94 25.05
C ALA A 168 1.31 -4.02 24.57
N ASN A 169 1.83 -3.15 25.46
CA ASN A 169 2.94 -2.24 25.12
C ASN A 169 4.22 -3.01 24.80
N GLU A 170 4.58 -4.05 25.58
CA GLU A 170 5.74 -4.89 25.29
C GLU A 170 5.67 -5.53 23.89
N LYS A 171 4.46 -5.92 23.43
CA LYS A 171 4.27 -6.45 22.07
C LYS A 171 4.40 -5.37 21.01
N ILE A 172 3.88 -4.17 21.25
CA ILE A 172 4.01 -3.01 20.36
C ILE A 172 5.47 -2.62 20.23
N ASP A 173 6.19 -2.49 21.35
CA ASP A 173 7.61 -2.14 21.34
C ASP A 173 8.43 -3.17 20.56
N ARG A 174 8.14 -4.47 20.76
CA ARG A 174 8.81 -5.53 20.02
C ARG A 174 8.50 -5.48 18.51
N ALA A 175 7.26 -5.22 18.14
CA ALA A 175 6.86 -5.05 16.74
C ALA A 175 7.59 -3.87 16.09
N THR A 176 7.63 -2.72 16.79
CA THR A 176 8.34 -1.52 16.34
C THR A 176 9.84 -1.78 16.20
N TRP A 177 10.44 -2.46 17.17
CA TRP A 177 11.86 -2.81 17.14
C TRP A 177 12.23 -3.69 15.94
N ILE A 178 11.41 -4.73 15.66
CA ILE A 178 11.60 -5.60 14.48
C ILE A 178 11.49 -4.78 13.19
N SER A 179 10.50 -3.89 13.09
CA SER A 179 10.36 -3.02 11.93
C SER A 179 11.58 -2.12 11.74
N MET A 180 12.09 -1.53 12.81
CA MET A 180 13.26 -0.63 12.75
C MET A 180 14.55 -1.35 12.35
N ILE A 181 14.77 -2.59 12.83
CA ILE A 181 15.92 -3.41 12.41
C ILE A 181 15.92 -3.68 10.90
N ILE A 182 14.76 -3.76 10.27
CA ILE A 182 14.64 -3.97 8.82
C ILE A 182 14.70 -2.63 8.09
N SER A 183 13.92 -1.64 8.55
CA SER A 183 13.73 -0.36 7.83
C SER A 183 14.99 0.51 7.85
N ILE A 184 15.71 0.59 8.97
CA ILE A 184 16.89 1.47 9.06
C ILE A 184 18.01 1.01 8.13
N PRO A 185 18.49 -0.27 8.17
CA PRO A 185 19.50 -0.72 7.23
C PRO A 185 19.04 -0.66 5.78
N ALA A 186 17.76 -0.95 5.51
CA ALA A 186 17.21 -0.87 4.17
C ALA A 186 17.18 0.57 3.63
N ALA A 187 16.75 1.54 4.44
CA ALA A 187 16.75 2.95 4.09
C ALA A 187 18.16 3.46 3.76
N VAL A 188 19.11 3.16 4.65
CA VAL A 188 20.52 3.54 4.45
C VAL A 188 21.13 2.82 3.25
N GLY A 189 20.89 1.51 3.12
CA GLY A 189 21.40 0.69 2.01
C GLY A 189 20.88 1.17 0.66
N LEU A 190 19.58 1.45 0.53
CA LEU A 190 18.98 1.99 -0.70
C LEU A 190 19.46 3.42 -0.99
N ALA A 191 19.67 4.25 0.01
CA ALA A 191 20.21 5.59 -0.18
C ALA A 191 21.66 5.56 -0.69
N VAL A 192 22.53 4.73 -0.06
CA VAL A 192 23.94 4.60 -0.44
C VAL A 192 24.12 3.91 -1.79
N LEU A 193 23.34 2.86 -2.06
CA LEU A 193 23.39 2.07 -3.28
C LEU A 193 22.39 2.52 -4.34
N SER A 194 21.79 3.71 -4.20
CA SER A 194 20.72 4.21 -5.05
C SER A 194 21.03 4.14 -6.55
N GLY A 195 22.20 4.63 -6.97
CA GLY A 195 22.62 4.59 -8.37
C GLY A 195 22.83 3.17 -8.91
N PRO A 196 23.67 2.33 -8.28
CA PRO A 196 23.85 0.93 -8.69
C PRO A 196 22.56 0.13 -8.73
N VAL A 197 21.69 0.27 -7.72
CA VAL A 197 20.43 -0.50 -7.63
C VAL A 197 19.45 -0.08 -8.73
N THR A 198 19.27 1.23 -8.97
CA THR A 198 18.38 1.70 -10.04
C THR A 198 18.86 1.25 -11.41
N ARG A 199 20.15 1.31 -11.69
CA ARG A 199 20.73 0.83 -12.96
C ARG A 199 20.58 -0.68 -13.13
N LEU A 200 20.78 -1.45 -12.07
CA LEU A 200 20.71 -2.91 -12.12
C LEU A 200 19.29 -3.39 -12.44
N ILE A 201 18.27 -2.72 -11.86
CA ILE A 201 16.88 -3.17 -11.95
C ILE A 201 16.15 -2.56 -13.15
N PHE A 202 16.36 -1.27 -13.42
CA PHE A 202 15.64 -0.52 -14.45
C PHE A 202 16.49 -0.15 -15.67
N GLY A 203 17.78 -0.49 -15.68
CA GLY A 203 18.73 -0.11 -16.74
C GLY A 203 19.21 1.32 -16.60
N GLU A 204 19.52 1.95 -17.73
CA GLU A 204 19.93 3.36 -17.73
C GLU A 204 18.74 4.27 -17.43
N THR A 205 18.87 5.11 -16.42
CA THR A 205 17.87 6.08 -15.96
C THR A 205 18.49 7.48 -15.98
N ASN A 206 17.63 8.51 -15.95
CA ASN A 206 18.09 9.91 -15.85
C ASN A 206 18.70 10.23 -14.45
N GLY A 207 18.77 9.26 -13.56
CA GLY A 207 19.32 9.39 -12.21
C GLY A 207 18.41 10.09 -11.22
N VAL A 208 17.18 10.41 -11.60
CA VAL A 208 16.17 11.04 -10.73
C VAL A 208 15.71 10.06 -9.67
N ALA A 209 15.42 8.80 -10.04
CA ALA A 209 15.05 7.75 -9.09
C ALA A 209 16.12 7.54 -8.01
N ALA A 210 17.40 7.59 -8.39
CA ALA A 210 18.51 7.47 -7.44
C ALA A 210 18.54 8.64 -6.44
N LYS A 211 18.33 9.88 -6.91
CA LYS A 211 18.24 11.06 -6.03
C LYS A 211 17.01 11.00 -5.13
N LEU A 212 15.87 10.54 -5.66
CA LEU A 212 14.66 10.32 -4.87
C LEU A 212 14.88 9.29 -3.75
N LEU A 213 15.66 8.22 -4.01
CA LEU A 213 16.02 7.22 -2.98
C LEU A 213 16.89 7.80 -1.87
N ILE A 214 17.78 8.73 -2.19
CA ILE A 214 18.62 9.39 -1.19
C ILE A 214 17.76 10.26 -0.26
N ILE A 215 16.86 11.06 -0.84
CA ILE A 215 16.00 11.97 -0.09
C ILE A 215 14.88 11.21 0.62
N GLY A 216 14.23 10.32 -0.12
CA GLY A 216 13.03 9.62 0.31
C GLY A 216 13.27 8.32 1.09
N GLY A 217 14.51 7.89 1.27
CA GLY A 217 14.82 6.66 2.02
C GLY A 217 14.25 6.65 3.44
N ILE A 218 14.17 7.82 4.09
CA ILE A 218 13.59 7.98 5.43
C ILE A 218 12.10 7.58 5.47
N THR A 219 11.39 7.67 4.35
CA THR A 219 9.98 7.29 4.27
C THR A 219 9.76 5.82 4.56
N ILE A 220 10.75 4.94 4.34
CA ILE A 220 10.69 3.51 4.69
C ILE A 220 10.50 3.36 6.20
N ILE A 221 11.25 4.14 6.99
CA ILE A 221 11.20 4.08 8.46
C ILE A 221 9.88 4.64 8.97
N LEU A 222 9.47 5.81 8.44
CA LEU A 222 8.25 6.50 8.86
C LEU A 222 7.00 5.67 8.50
N ASN A 223 6.92 5.18 7.26
CA ASN A 223 5.80 4.35 6.80
C ASN A 223 5.75 2.99 7.51
N GLY A 224 6.91 2.37 7.79
CA GLY A 224 6.97 1.13 8.57
C GLY A 224 6.35 1.31 9.96
N ASN A 225 6.69 2.40 10.66
CA ASN A 225 6.13 2.72 11.98
C ASN A 225 4.64 3.11 11.91
N SER A 226 4.25 3.87 10.88
CA SER A 226 2.85 4.23 10.64
C SER A 226 1.98 2.98 10.41
N ASN A 227 2.44 2.02 9.61
CA ASN A 227 1.72 0.78 9.34
C ASN A 227 1.48 -0.04 10.62
N ILE A 228 2.46 -0.12 11.52
CA ILE A 228 2.30 -0.78 12.83
C ILE A 228 1.26 -0.05 13.67
N SER A 229 1.38 1.27 13.79
CA SER A 229 0.46 2.11 14.57
C SER A 229 -0.98 1.96 14.07
N ASN A 230 -1.17 2.01 12.76
CA ASN A 230 -2.49 1.82 12.12
C ASN A 230 -3.03 0.41 12.40
N GLY A 231 -2.20 -0.63 12.29
CA GLY A 231 -2.58 -2.01 12.57
C GLY A 231 -2.98 -2.21 14.04
N VAL A 232 -2.21 -1.67 14.98
CA VAL A 232 -2.53 -1.71 16.41
C VAL A 232 -3.85 -1.03 16.71
N LEU A 233 -4.06 0.19 16.20
CA LEU A 233 -5.30 0.94 16.39
C LEU A 233 -6.53 0.20 15.84
N GLN A 234 -6.39 -0.42 14.66
CA GLN A 234 -7.43 -1.27 14.09
C GLN A 234 -7.67 -2.51 14.95
N GLY A 235 -6.60 -3.17 15.40
CA GLY A 235 -6.66 -4.38 16.24
C GLY A 235 -7.34 -4.16 17.60
N ILE A 236 -7.15 -3.01 18.22
CA ILE A 236 -7.80 -2.66 19.50
C ILE A 236 -9.20 -2.02 19.33
N GLY A 237 -9.78 -2.11 18.12
CA GLY A 237 -11.14 -1.64 17.86
C GLY A 237 -11.29 -0.14 17.68
N LYS A 238 -10.23 0.58 17.34
CA LYS A 238 -10.24 2.03 17.08
C LYS A 238 -9.91 2.39 15.61
N PRO A 239 -10.55 1.78 14.60
CA PRO A 239 -10.21 1.99 13.20
C PRO A 239 -10.53 3.41 12.69
N ASN A 240 -11.36 4.16 13.41
CA ASN A 240 -11.67 5.56 13.05
C ASN A 240 -10.45 6.49 13.19
N ILE A 241 -9.49 6.17 14.08
CA ILE A 241 -8.33 7.02 14.31
C ILE A 241 -7.41 7.04 13.08
N PRO A 242 -6.98 5.88 12.52
CA PRO A 242 -6.24 5.86 11.26
C PRO A 242 -6.96 6.55 10.10
N MET A 243 -8.29 6.40 10.01
CA MET A 243 -9.08 7.06 8.97
C MET A 243 -9.02 8.59 9.08
N ILE A 244 -9.16 9.14 10.29
CA ILE A 244 -9.05 10.59 10.52
C ILE A 244 -7.64 11.08 10.21
N HIS A 245 -6.60 10.34 10.66
CA HIS A 245 -5.22 10.69 10.36
C HIS A 245 -4.94 10.68 8.85
N ALA A 246 -5.46 9.68 8.11
CA ALA A 246 -5.33 9.62 6.66
C ALA A 246 -6.00 10.83 5.98
N ALA A 247 -7.18 11.26 6.45
CA ALA A 247 -7.87 12.43 5.90
C ALA A 247 -7.11 13.74 6.17
N ILE A 248 -6.56 13.89 7.38
CA ILE A 248 -5.73 15.07 7.72
C ILE A 248 -4.44 15.05 6.89
N ALA A 249 -3.79 13.87 6.77
CA ALA A 249 -2.59 13.73 5.97
C ALA A 249 -2.83 14.08 4.51
N LEU A 250 -3.94 13.58 3.91
CA LEU A 250 -4.32 13.94 2.53
C LEU A 250 -4.48 15.46 2.35
N GLY A 251 -5.16 16.12 3.30
CA GLY A 251 -5.31 17.59 3.26
C GLY A 251 -3.96 18.32 3.35
N ALA A 252 -3.08 17.89 4.24
CA ALA A 252 -1.74 18.43 4.37
C ALA A 252 -0.89 18.17 3.12
N ASP A 253 -0.96 16.97 2.58
CA ASP A 253 -0.27 16.53 1.36
C ASP A 253 -0.63 17.45 0.18
N VAL A 254 -1.91 17.63 -0.10
CA VAL A 254 -2.40 18.49 -1.19
C VAL A 254 -1.90 19.93 -1.03
N ILE A 255 -1.95 20.49 0.19
CA ILE A 255 -1.50 21.86 0.45
C ILE A 255 0.02 21.99 0.26
N VAL A 256 0.80 21.09 0.88
CA VAL A 256 2.26 21.15 0.82
C VAL A 256 2.75 20.94 -0.61
N MET A 257 2.19 19.95 -1.30
CA MET A 257 2.54 19.65 -2.69
C MET A 257 2.19 20.84 -3.61
N ALA A 258 1.00 21.45 -3.45
CA ALA A 258 0.62 22.62 -4.22
C ALA A 258 1.60 23.79 -4.00
N LEU A 259 1.96 24.06 -2.74
CA LEU A 259 2.93 25.11 -2.41
C LEU A 259 4.30 24.82 -3.00
N LEU A 260 4.80 23.60 -2.89
CA LEU A 260 6.09 23.21 -3.44
C LEU A 260 6.11 23.31 -4.98
N LEU A 261 5.07 22.82 -5.67
CA LEU A 261 4.98 22.87 -7.13
C LEU A 261 4.76 24.29 -7.67
N LEU A 262 4.09 25.16 -6.94
CA LEU A 262 3.82 26.55 -7.37
C LEU A 262 4.96 27.51 -7.04
N LEU A 263 5.60 27.34 -5.88
CA LEU A 263 6.56 28.31 -5.34
C LEU A 263 8.03 27.90 -5.55
N THR A 264 8.27 26.64 -5.95
CA THR A 264 9.65 26.13 -6.14
C THR A 264 9.81 25.46 -7.49
N ASP A 265 11.05 25.24 -7.88
CA ASP A 265 11.42 24.49 -9.10
C ASP A 265 11.83 23.03 -8.80
N LEU A 266 11.32 22.47 -7.70
CA LEU A 266 11.64 21.12 -7.28
C LEU A 266 11.10 20.03 -8.24
N GLY A 267 10.05 20.33 -9.03
CA GLY A 267 9.49 19.39 -9.99
C GLY A 267 9.06 18.10 -9.31
N VAL A 268 9.51 16.96 -9.83
CA VAL A 268 9.16 15.63 -9.29
C VAL A 268 9.64 15.40 -7.85
N TYR A 269 10.66 16.11 -7.39
CA TYR A 269 11.14 15.99 -6.01
C TYR A 269 10.14 16.55 -4.99
N ALA A 270 9.18 17.38 -5.40
CA ALA A 270 8.14 17.89 -4.53
C ALA A 270 7.16 16.80 -4.05
N ILE A 271 7.09 15.65 -4.72
CA ILE A 271 6.18 14.55 -4.35
C ILE A 271 6.70 13.75 -3.15
N VAL A 272 8.02 13.73 -2.89
CA VAL A 272 8.63 12.87 -1.85
C VAL A 272 8.39 13.33 -0.41
N PRO A 273 8.41 14.64 -0.08
CA PRO A 273 8.23 15.09 1.30
C PRO A 273 6.81 14.94 1.83
N VAL A 274 5.89 14.55 1.01
CA VAL A 274 4.45 14.53 1.26
C VAL A 274 3.95 13.11 1.27
#